data_3797008c52cf3a03a486df95f9db5fd9
#
_entry.id   3797008c52cf3a03a486df95f9db5fd9
#
_cell.length_a   1.000
_cell.length_b   1.000
_cell.length_c   1.000
_cell.angle_alpha   90.00
_cell.angle_beta   90.00
_cell.angle_gamma   90.00
#
_symmetry.space_group_name_H-M   'P 1'
#
loop_
_entity.id
_entity.type
_entity.pdbx_description
1 polymer ?
#
loop_
_entity_poly.entity_id
_entity_poly.type
_entity_poly.pdbx_seq_one_letter_code
_entity_poly.pdbx_strand_id
1 'polypeptide(L)'
;MQPVIEIENGVPRHPLYRMKEPVNFRMERGEHLALVGPNGGGKSLLVDILTGRWPLLMNEVKYDFGPSSSRLVCDNIKYITFRDSYGDADGTHYYQQRWNSQDMETTPLVGALMPYAKDEEWKERLFDIFGIRPLLDKHIVLLSSGEMRKFQLTKALLGNPKVLMLDNPFIGLDARTRDLLKELLQKLIAKTHLQVILMLSREEEIPEFITHIVRVEGLVCGEKEAFINKSVILNEVKDLNAELGCNAQNDTKSELPEVIRLNKVSIRYGERTILKDLDWVVHQGEKWALTGDNGSGKSTLLSLICADNPQSYACDIALFGRKRGTGESIWEIKKHIGYVSPEMHRAYLKNLPSIDIVASGLHDSVGLYVRPRPEDKEVCERWMDTFGIGALKDRSFLQLSSGEQRLVLLARAFVKEPDLLILDEPLHGLDTHNRMKVKQIIGDYCNRPGKTMIMVSHYQEEFPECITHTLHLKRN
;
A
#
# COMPACT_ATOMS: atom_id res chain seq x y z
N MET A 1 -8.07 -37.98 -3.63
CA MET A 1 -8.74 -36.94 -2.80
C MET A 1 -9.31 -35.93 -3.79
N GLN A 2 -10.51 -35.40 -3.51
CA GLN A 2 -11.03 -34.34 -4.38
C GLN A 2 -10.30 -33.03 -4.05
N PRO A 3 -9.91 -32.25 -5.06
CA PRO A 3 -9.27 -30.96 -4.86
C PRO A 3 -10.24 -29.95 -4.22
N VAL A 4 -9.70 -29.00 -3.44
CA VAL A 4 -10.51 -27.96 -2.80
C VAL A 4 -11.05 -26.96 -3.83
N ILE A 5 -10.24 -26.61 -4.82
CA ILE A 5 -10.61 -25.79 -5.97
C ILE A 5 -10.03 -26.43 -7.23
N GLU A 6 -10.85 -26.64 -8.25
CA GLU A 6 -10.41 -27.15 -9.54
C GLU A 6 -11.08 -26.41 -10.70
N ILE A 7 -10.27 -26.04 -11.66
CA ILE A 7 -10.70 -25.50 -12.96
C ILE A 7 -9.96 -26.24 -14.05
N GLU A 8 -10.68 -26.77 -15.02
CA GLU A 8 -10.14 -27.39 -16.23
C GLU A 8 -10.60 -26.59 -17.45
N ASN A 9 -9.65 -26.07 -18.21
CA ASN A 9 -9.90 -25.28 -19.43
C ASN A 9 -10.93 -24.15 -19.24
N GLY A 10 -10.83 -23.43 -18.11
CA GLY A 10 -11.76 -22.38 -17.75
C GLY A 10 -11.61 -21.12 -18.61
N VAL A 11 -12.67 -20.68 -19.26
CA VAL A 11 -12.70 -19.44 -20.06
C VAL A 11 -13.87 -18.59 -19.59
N PRO A 12 -13.66 -17.37 -19.03
CA PRO A 12 -14.74 -16.48 -18.64
C PRO A 12 -15.63 -16.08 -19.82
N ARG A 13 -16.95 -16.00 -19.58
CA ARG A 13 -17.93 -15.59 -20.60
C ARG A 13 -17.62 -14.22 -21.16
N HIS A 14 -17.35 -13.26 -20.29
CA HIS A 14 -17.14 -11.87 -20.68
C HIS A 14 -15.70 -11.68 -21.24
N PRO A 15 -15.55 -11.18 -22.48
CA PRO A 15 -14.24 -11.08 -23.14
C PRO A 15 -13.19 -10.26 -22.37
N LEU A 16 -13.60 -9.17 -21.69
CA LEU A 16 -12.70 -8.29 -20.94
C LEU A 16 -12.05 -8.96 -19.72
N TYR A 17 -12.59 -10.08 -19.25
CA TYR A 17 -12.10 -10.80 -18.08
C TYR A 17 -11.48 -12.17 -18.43
N ARG A 18 -11.09 -12.35 -19.70
CA ARG A 18 -10.41 -13.56 -20.16
C ARG A 18 -8.92 -13.47 -19.93
N MET A 19 -8.35 -14.57 -19.49
CA MET A 19 -6.92 -14.83 -19.61
C MET A 19 -6.60 -15.08 -21.09
N LYS A 20 -5.31 -15.00 -21.49
CA LYS A 20 -4.89 -15.29 -22.88
C LYS A 20 -5.09 -16.77 -23.25
N GLU A 21 -4.92 -17.63 -22.25
CA GLU A 21 -5.08 -19.07 -22.36
C GLU A 21 -6.18 -19.55 -21.43
N PRO A 22 -6.85 -20.68 -21.72
CA PRO A 22 -7.80 -21.29 -20.80
C PRO A 22 -7.13 -21.57 -19.45
N VAL A 23 -7.82 -21.26 -18.35
CA VAL A 23 -7.30 -21.45 -17.02
C VAL A 23 -7.37 -22.93 -16.63
N ASN A 24 -6.22 -23.48 -16.24
CA ASN A 24 -6.11 -24.74 -15.57
C ASN A 24 -5.53 -24.50 -14.18
N PHE A 25 -6.29 -24.83 -13.13
CA PHE A 25 -5.88 -24.59 -11.76
C PHE A 25 -6.39 -25.69 -10.85
N ARG A 26 -5.54 -26.14 -9.94
CA ARG A 26 -5.88 -27.20 -9.00
C ARG A 26 -5.19 -26.99 -7.66
N MET A 27 -5.98 -26.93 -6.59
CA MET A 27 -5.53 -26.80 -5.21
C MET A 27 -6.00 -28.03 -4.41
N GLU A 28 -5.06 -28.78 -3.87
CA GLU A 28 -5.33 -29.95 -3.03
C GLU A 28 -5.52 -29.53 -1.56
N ARG A 29 -6.09 -30.45 -0.77
CA ARG A 29 -6.22 -30.21 0.68
C ARG A 29 -4.85 -30.17 1.36
N GLY A 30 -4.66 -29.17 2.23
CA GLY A 30 -3.43 -28.94 2.97
C GLY A 30 -2.37 -28.18 2.19
N GLU A 31 -2.62 -27.79 0.93
CA GLU A 31 -1.72 -26.93 0.19
C GLU A 31 -1.92 -25.45 0.57
N HIS A 32 -0.83 -24.71 0.59
CA HIS A 32 -0.79 -23.25 0.69
C HIS A 32 -0.05 -22.71 -0.52
N LEU A 33 -0.68 -21.80 -1.27
CA LEU A 33 -0.19 -21.39 -2.57
C LEU A 33 0.28 -19.94 -2.57
N ALA A 34 1.32 -19.64 -3.36
CA ALA A 34 1.65 -18.28 -3.75
C ALA A 34 1.40 -18.09 -5.26
N LEU A 35 0.54 -17.15 -5.62
CA LEU A 35 0.39 -16.66 -6.99
C LEU A 35 1.40 -15.55 -7.21
N VAL A 36 2.42 -15.79 -8.02
CA VAL A 36 3.55 -14.87 -8.20
C VAL A 36 3.60 -14.37 -9.63
N GLY A 37 3.96 -13.12 -9.83
CA GLY A 37 4.13 -12.56 -11.17
C GLY A 37 4.09 -11.03 -11.18
N PRO A 38 4.38 -10.40 -12.32
CA PRO A 38 4.45 -8.96 -12.44
C PRO A 38 3.10 -8.28 -12.23
N ASN A 39 3.14 -6.98 -12.00
CA ASN A 39 1.94 -6.16 -11.96
C ASN A 39 1.25 -6.18 -13.33
N GLY A 40 -0.09 -6.27 -13.33
CA GLY A 40 -0.84 -6.46 -14.58
C GLY A 40 -0.77 -7.88 -15.18
N GLY A 41 -0.01 -8.80 -14.57
CA GLY A 41 0.16 -10.18 -15.07
C GLY A 41 -1.09 -11.04 -15.04
N GLY A 42 -2.17 -10.62 -14.36
CA GLY A 42 -3.46 -11.32 -14.33
C GLY A 42 -3.79 -12.01 -13.00
N LYS A 43 -2.97 -11.85 -11.94
CA LYS A 43 -3.20 -12.49 -10.62
C LYS A 43 -4.59 -12.21 -10.04
N SER A 44 -5.00 -10.94 -9.99
CA SER A 44 -6.32 -10.57 -9.46
C SER A 44 -7.46 -11.11 -10.34
N LEU A 45 -7.25 -11.13 -11.66
CA LEU A 45 -8.21 -11.72 -12.60
C LEU A 45 -8.35 -13.23 -12.36
N LEU A 46 -7.23 -13.94 -12.15
CA LEU A 46 -7.25 -15.37 -11.81
C LEU A 46 -8.03 -15.59 -10.50
N VAL A 47 -7.79 -14.79 -9.46
CA VAL A 47 -8.51 -14.91 -8.19
C VAL A 47 -10.01 -14.63 -8.37
N ASP A 48 -10.39 -13.64 -9.16
CA ASP A 48 -11.80 -13.37 -9.49
C ASP A 48 -12.47 -14.58 -10.19
N ILE A 49 -11.71 -15.32 -11.03
CA ILE A 49 -12.18 -16.57 -11.65
C ILE A 49 -12.28 -17.67 -10.59
N LEU A 50 -11.25 -17.85 -9.74
CA LEU A 50 -11.23 -18.86 -8.69
C LEU A 50 -12.32 -18.68 -7.63
N THR A 51 -12.76 -17.44 -7.40
CA THR A 51 -13.86 -17.11 -6.47
C THR A 51 -15.25 -17.20 -7.11
N GLY A 52 -15.31 -17.55 -8.42
CA GLY A 52 -16.58 -17.65 -9.15
C GLY A 52 -17.24 -16.31 -9.47
N ARG A 53 -16.52 -15.19 -9.33
CA ARG A 53 -17.03 -13.85 -9.66
C ARG A 53 -17.39 -13.72 -11.15
N TRP A 54 -16.63 -14.39 -12.02
CA TRP A 54 -16.84 -14.41 -13.45
C TRP A 54 -17.28 -15.80 -13.90
N PRO A 55 -18.53 -15.96 -14.40
CA PRO A 55 -19.02 -17.25 -14.88
C PRO A 55 -18.24 -17.68 -16.13
N LEU A 56 -17.94 -18.98 -16.20
CA LEU A 56 -17.22 -19.60 -17.31
C LEU A 56 -18.17 -19.96 -18.47
N LEU A 57 -17.59 -20.16 -19.68
CA LEU A 57 -18.33 -20.47 -20.89
C LEU A 57 -18.89 -21.90 -20.90
N MET A 58 -18.04 -22.88 -20.58
CA MET A 58 -18.37 -24.31 -20.73
C MET A 58 -18.19 -25.10 -19.44
N ASN A 59 -17.19 -24.79 -18.65
CA ASN A 59 -16.87 -25.53 -17.43
C ASN A 59 -17.19 -24.65 -16.22
N GLU A 60 -17.51 -25.27 -15.10
CA GLU A 60 -17.67 -24.57 -13.84
C GLU A 60 -16.45 -24.78 -12.96
N VAL A 61 -16.20 -23.84 -12.07
CA VAL A 61 -15.21 -24.04 -11.01
C VAL A 61 -15.76 -25.09 -10.06
N LYS A 62 -15.03 -26.17 -9.85
CA LYS A 62 -15.41 -27.22 -8.92
C LYS A 62 -14.83 -26.88 -7.54
N TYR A 63 -15.66 -27.00 -6.50
CA TYR A 63 -15.25 -26.78 -5.13
C TYR A 63 -15.57 -27.96 -4.25
N ASP A 64 -14.62 -28.36 -3.40
CA ASP A 64 -14.84 -29.30 -2.31
C ASP A 64 -14.27 -28.75 -1.01
N PHE A 65 -15.12 -28.07 -0.27
CA PHE A 65 -14.75 -27.49 1.03
C PHE A 65 -14.79 -28.51 2.19
N GLY A 66 -15.16 -29.75 1.92
CA GLY A 66 -15.37 -30.77 2.95
C GLY A 66 -16.50 -30.41 3.92
N PRO A 67 -16.40 -30.79 5.18
CA PRO A 67 -17.42 -30.43 6.18
C PRO A 67 -17.40 -28.92 6.41
N SER A 68 -18.42 -28.25 5.89
CA SER A 68 -18.66 -26.80 6.07
C SER A 68 -20.12 -26.56 6.45
N SER A 69 -20.36 -25.52 7.24
CA SER A 69 -21.70 -25.06 7.62
C SER A 69 -22.46 -24.38 6.46
N SER A 70 -21.76 -24.03 5.39
CA SER A 70 -22.33 -23.40 4.19
C SER A 70 -21.73 -24.01 2.93
N ARG A 71 -22.56 -24.11 1.88
CA ARG A 71 -22.12 -24.51 0.53
C ARG A 71 -21.77 -23.31 -0.36
N LEU A 72 -22.00 -22.08 0.12
CA LEU A 72 -21.73 -20.88 -0.66
C LEU A 72 -20.22 -20.64 -0.73
N VAL A 73 -19.75 -20.29 -1.93
CA VAL A 73 -18.35 -19.97 -2.17
C VAL A 73 -17.89 -18.78 -1.33
N CYS A 74 -18.69 -17.72 -1.25
CA CYS A 74 -18.39 -16.51 -0.49
C CYS A 74 -18.27 -16.71 1.03
N ASP A 75 -18.84 -17.80 1.57
CA ASP A 75 -18.68 -18.16 2.99
C ASP A 75 -17.41 -18.98 3.22
N ASN A 76 -17.03 -19.81 2.26
CA ASN A 76 -15.89 -20.71 2.36
C ASN A 76 -14.58 -20.10 1.83
N ILE A 77 -14.65 -19.15 0.90
CA ILE A 77 -13.50 -18.41 0.40
C ILE A 77 -13.62 -16.95 0.83
N LYS A 78 -12.62 -16.45 1.54
CA LYS A 78 -12.51 -15.02 1.84
C LYS A 78 -11.30 -14.45 1.09
N TYR A 79 -11.59 -13.44 0.26
CA TYR A 79 -10.59 -12.71 -0.48
C TYR A 79 -10.45 -11.31 0.12
N ILE A 80 -9.25 -10.98 0.60
CA ILE A 80 -8.91 -9.67 1.14
C ILE A 80 -7.99 -8.99 0.13
N THR A 81 -8.47 -7.91 -0.47
CA THR A 81 -7.68 -7.08 -1.36
C THR A 81 -6.84 -6.08 -0.57
N PHE A 82 -5.83 -5.50 -1.23
CA PHE A 82 -5.08 -4.39 -0.65
C PHE A 82 -6.00 -3.20 -0.28
N ARG A 83 -7.11 -3.05 -1.00
CA ARG A 83 -8.08 -1.95 -0.84
C ARG A 83 -9.17 -2.22 0.19
N ASP A 84 -9.39 -3.46 0.59
CA ASP A 84 -10.40 -3.78 1.60
C ASP A 84 -9.98 -3.18 2.93
N SER A 85 -10.28 -1.89 3.11
CA SER A 85 -9.83 -1.14 4.24
C SER A 85 -10.92 -1.05 5.32
N TYR A 86 -12.00 -0.36 5.06
CA TYR A 86 -12.93 0.05 6.12
C TYR A 86 -14.37 -0.45 5.93
N GLY A 87 -14.65 -1.24 4.87
CA GLY A 87 -16.02 -1.60 4.50
C GLY A 87 -16.78 -0.34 4.05
N ASP A 88 -18.07 -0.26 4.41
CA ASP A 88 -18.92 0.88 4.00
C ASP A 88 -18.44 2.25 4.53
N ALA A 89 -17.57 2.29 5.54
CA ALA A 89 -17.04 3.53 6.09
C ALA A 89 -16.05 4.25 5.13
N ASP A 90 -15.44 3.56 4.19
CA ASP A 90 -14.49 4.17 3.24
C ASP A 90 -15.14 5.15 2.26
N GLY A 91 -16.42 4.98 1.96
CA GLY A 91 -17.14 5.85 1.04
C GLY A 91 -17.41 7.27 1.59
N THR A 92 -17.30 7.45 2.90
CA THR A 92 -17.69 8.70 3.59
C THR A 92 -16.54 9.47 4.21
N HIS A 93 -15.37 8.83 4.42
CA HIS A 93 -14.27 9.46 5.14
C HIS A 93 -13.04 9.63 4.25
N TYR A 94 -12.66 10.88 3.96
CA TYR A 94 -11.46 11.20 3.22
C TYR A 94 -10.21 11.03 4.11
N TYR A 95 -9.08 10.70 3.49
CA TYR A 95 -7.77 10.63 4.14
C TYR A 95 -7.45 11.86 5.02
N GLN A 96 -7.83 13.06 4.59
CA GLN A 96 -7.62 14.31 5.31
C GLN A 96 -8.40 14.38 6.64
N GLN A 97 -9.53 13.71 6.76
CA GLN A 97 -10.35 13.69 7.98
C GLN A 97 -9.64 13.01 9.16
N ARG A 98 -8.65 12.16 8.89
CA ARG A 98 -7.83 11.53 9.92
C ARG A 98 -7.17 12.54 10.87
N TRP A 99 -6.91 13.74 10.37
CA TRP A 99 -6.23 14.82 11.11
C TRP A 99 -7.20 15.82 11.70
N ASN A 100 -8.49 15.71 11.42
CA ASN A 100 -9.53 16.62 11.85
C ASN A 100 -10.26 16.04 13.06
N SER A 101 -10.00 16.58 14.28
CA SER A 101 -10.55 16.08 15.54
C SER A 101 -12.08 16.13 15.63
N GLN A 102 -12.72 17.04 14.89
CA GLN A 102 -14.19 17.18 14.86
C GLN A 102 -14.89 16.08 14.09
N ASP A 103 -14.22 15.48 13.09
CA ASP A 103 -14.81 14.42 12.27
C ASP A 103 -14.60 13.01 12.88
N MET A 104 -13.79 12.87 13.93
CA MET A 104 -13.54 11.58 14.57
C MET A 104 -14.78 11.01 15.26
N GLU A 105 -15.63 11.85 15.82
CA GLU A 105 -16.86 11.43 16.51
C GLU A 105 -17.88 10.75 15.58
N THR A 106 -17.77 11.01 14.27
CA THR A 106 -18.65 10.43 13.25
C THR A 106 -18.13 9.10 12.70
N THR A 107 -16.87 8.74 12.98
CA THR A 107 -16.29 7.50 12.47
C THR A 107 -16.62 6.31 13.35
N PRO A 108 -16.93 5.13 12.77
CA PRO A 108 -17.31 3.98 13.57
C PRO A 108 -16.12 3.44 14.39
N LEU A 109 -16.43 2.86 15.55
CA LEU A 109 -15.48 2.07 16.33
C LEU A 109 -15.21 0.73 15.63
N VAL A 110 -14.01 0.21 15.79
CA VAL A 110 -13.60 -1.10 15.26
C VAL A 110 -14.56 -2.21 15.73
N GLY A 111 -14.97 -2.18 16.99
CA GLY A 111 -15.90 -3.14 17.55
C GLY A 111 -17.27 -3.13 16.86
N ALA A 112 -17.76 -1.95 16.46
CA ALA A 112 -19.05 -1.81 15.76
C ALA A 112 -19.00 -2.36 14.31
N LEU A 113 -17.81 -2.47 13.72
CA LEU A 113 -17.60 -3.00 12.36
C LEU A 113 -17.31 -4.51 12.35
N MET A 114 -17.19 -5.15 13.52
CA MET A 114 -17.04 -6.59 13.60
C MET A 114 -18.35 -7.29 13.28
N PRO A 115 -18.37 -8.27 12.37
CA PRO A 115 -19.57 -9.04 12.09
C PRO A 115 -19.96 -9.90 13.31
N TYR A 116 -21.21 -10.27 13.38
CA TYR A 116 -21.68 -11.24 14.38
C TYR A 116 -20.95 -12.58 14.17
N ALA A 117 -20.38 -13.11 15.22
CA ALA A 117 -19.76 -14.42 15.22
C ALA A 117 -20.80 -15.49 15.56
N LYS A 118 -20.90 -16.53 14.75
CA LYS A 118 -21.75 -17.69 15.04
C LYS A 118 -21.15 -18.58 16.13
N ASP A 119 -19.84 -18.51 16.31
CA ASP A 119 -19.05 -19.29 17.24
C ASP A 119 -18.23 -18.33 18.11
N GLU A 120 -18.68 -18.14 19.37
CA GLU A 120 -18.02 -17.24 20.32
C GLU A 120 -16.64 -17.78 20.75
N GLU A 121 -16.44 -19.10 20.85
CA GLU A 121 -15.15 -19.68 21.20
C GLU A 121 -14.12 -19.42 20.09
N TRP A 122 -14.54 -19.55 18.84
CA TRP A 122 -13.71 -19.20 17.68
C TRP A 122 -13.35 -17.72 17.64
N LYS A 123 -14.31 -16.85 17.91
CA LYS A 123 -14.08 -15.40 18.00
C LYS A 123 -13.04 -15.04 19.06
N GLU A 124 -13.19 -15.59 20.29
CA GLU A 124 -12.26 -15.33 21.37
C GLU A 124 -10.83 -15.81 21.03
N ARG A 125 -10.71 -16.98 20.39
CA ARG A 125 -9.41 -17.47 19.89
C ARG A 125 -8.77 -16.53 18.86
N LEU A 126 -9.57 -16.01 17.92
CA LEU A 126 -9.08 -15.04 16.94
C LEU A 126 -8.65 -13.74 17.59
N PHE A 127 -9.41 -13.26 18.58
CA PHE A 127 -9.08 -12.05 19.33
C PHE A 127 -7.75 -12.18 20.08
N ASP A 128 -7.47 -13.37 20.63
CA ASP A 128 -6.20 -13.68 21.28
C ASP A 128 -5.05 -13.78 20.27
N ILE A 129 -5.27 -14.50 19.14
CA ILE A 129 -4.24 -14.67 18.10
C ILE A 129 -3.81 -13.32 17.52
N PHE A 130 -4.76 -12.45 17.18
CA PHE A 130 -4.49 -11.17 16.54
C PHE A 130 -4.27 -10.01 17.53
N GLY A 131 -4.55 -10.21 18.82
CA GLY A 131 -4.48 -9.16 19.84
C GLY A 131 -5.39 -7.99 19.49
N ILE A 132 -6.65 -8.28 19.11
CA ILE A 132 -7.58 -7.26 18.59
C ILE A 132 -8.29 -6.48 19.69
N ARG A 133 -8.41 -7.03 20.92
CA ARG A 133 -9.19 -6.42 21.99
C ARG A 133 -8.87 -4.95 22.28
N PRO A 134 -7.60 -4.53 22.36
CA PRO A 134 -7.27 -3.11 22.59
C PRO A 134 -7.66 -2.18 21.43
N LEU A 135 -8.04 -2.75 20.29
CA LEU A 135 -8.42 -1.98 19.10
C LEU A 135 -9.92 -1.76 18.99
N LEU A 136 -10.74 -2.54 19.71
CA LEU A 136 -12.21 -2.52 19.58
C LEU A 136 -12.83 -1.15 19.87
N ASP A 137 -12.25 -0.42 20.84
CA ASP A 137 -12.70 0.91 21.24
C ASP A 137 -12.01 2.05 20.47
N LYS A 138 -11.18 1.73 19.51
CA LYS A 138 -10.57 2.74 18.62
C LYS A 138 -11.47 3.04 17.45
N HIS A 139 -11.48 4.31 17.03
CA HIS A 139 -12.06 4.69 15.74
C HIS A 139 -11.26 4.07 14.59
N ILE A 140 -11.96 3.57 13.56
CA ILE A 140 -11.33 2.84 12.45
C ILE A 140 -10.25 3.65 11.73
N VAL A 141 -10.44 4.97 11.61
CA VAL A 141 -9.50 5.89 10.96
C VAL A 141 -8.18 6.05 11.73
N LEU A 142 -8.14 5.70 13.02
CA LEU A 142 -6.95 5.80 13.87
C LEU A 142 -6.06 4.56 13.84
N LEU A 143 -6.46 3.51 13.13
CA LEU A 143 -5.66 2.29 13.03
C LEU A 143 -4.40 2.53 12.20
N SER A 144 -3.27 2.05 12.69
CA SER A 144 -2.05 1.91 11.88
C SER A 144 -2.24 0.85 10.80
N SER A 145 -1.37 0.83 9.78
CA SER A 145 -1.44 -0.17 8.71
C SER A 145 -1.40 -1.61 9.26
N GLY A 146 -0.58 -1.91 10.27
CA GLY A 146 -0.53 -3.21 10.91
C GLY A 146 -1.79 -3.55 11.71
N GLU A 147 -2.34 -2.59 12.48
CA GLU A 147 -3.59 -2.75 13.22
C GLU A 147 -4.77 -2.96 12.27
N MET A 148 -4.78 -2.25 11.15
CA MET A 148 -5.76 -2.43 10.09
C MET A 148 -5.72 -3.84 9.50
N ARG A 149 -4.53 -4.38 9.23
CA ARG A 149 -4.39 -5.77 8.75
C ARG A 149 -4.90 -6.79 9.75
N LYS A 150 -4.61 -6.60 11.04
CA LYS A 150 -5.16 -7.44 12.10
C LYS A 150 -6.69 -7.42 12.11
N PHE A 151 -7.28 -6.22 12.02
CA PHE A 151 -8.73 -6.04 11.96
C PHE A 151 -9.33 -6.76 10.74
N GLN A 152 -8.78 -6.54 9.54
CA GLN A 152 -9.27 -7.15 8.30
C GLN A 152 -9.23 -8.69 8.36
N LEU A 153 -8.11 -9.24 8.84
CA LEU A 153 -7.95 -10.69 8.98
C LEU A 153 -8.93 -11.25 10.00
N THR A 154 -9.06 -10.61 11.17
CA THR A 154 -10.03 -11.04 12.19
C THR A 154 -11.44 -11.03 11.62
N LYS A 155 -11.86 -9.92 10.99
CA LYS A 155 -13.18 -9.78 10.36
C LYS A 155 -13.46 -10.87 9.34
N ALA A 156 -12.52 -11.15 8.45
CA ALA A 156 -12.66 -12.17 7.42
C ALA A 156 -12.76 -13.60 7.99
N LEU A 157 -12.01 -13.86 9.07
CA LEU A 157 -11.91 -15.19 9.68
C LEU A 157 -13.05 -15.52 10.66
N LEU A 158 -13.82 -14.52 11.13
CA LEU A 158 -14.98 -14.74 11.99
C LEU A 158 -16.03 -15.66 11.34
N GLY A 159 -16.12 -15.69 10.02
CA GLY A 159 -16.97 -16.62 9.26
C GLY A 159 -16.43 -18.05 9.16
N ASN A 160 -15.26 -18.34 9.73
CA ASN A 160 -14.57 -19.64 9.64
C ASN A 160 -14.43 -20.17 8.20
N PRO A 161 -13.86 -19.39 7.28
CA PRO A 161 -13.66 -19.81 5.89
C PRO A 161 -12.69 -21.00 5.79
N LYS A 162 -12.75 -21.72 4.68
CA LYS A 162 -11.82 -22.83 4.36
C LYS A 162 -10.59 -22.35 3.60
N VAL A 163 -10.76 -21.29 2.81
CA VAL A 163 -9.67 -20.69 2.00
C VAL A 163 -9.62 -19.19 2.26
N LEU A 164 -8.44 -18.69 2.55
CA LEU A 164 -8.13 -17.27 2.70
C LEU A 164 -7.20 -16.84 1.55
N MET A 165 -7.66 -15.89 0.75
CA MET A 165 -6.87 -15.30 -0.33
C MET A 165 -6.47 -13.88 0.05
N LEU A 166 -5.18 -13.55 -0.05
CA LEU A 166 -4.63 -12.25 0.36
C LEU A 166 -3.87 -11.59 -0.79
N ASP A 167 -4.31 -10.39 -1.18
CA ASP A 167 -3.60 -9.60 -2.20
C ASP A 167 -2.53 -8.73 -1.56
N ASN A 168 -1.27 -9.02 -1.87
CA ASN A 168 -0.11 -8.28 -1.41
C ASN A 168 -0.20 -7.89 0.09
N PRO A 169 -0.33 -8.89 1.01
CA PRO A 169 -0.65 -8.63 2.41
C PRO A 169 0.41 -7.84 3.17
N PHE A 170 1.62 -7.75 2.62
CA PHE A 170 2.79 -7.14 3.27
C PHE A 170 2.99 -5.66 2.89
N ILE A 171 2.18 -5.11 1.99
CA ILE A 171 2.27 -3.70 1.58
C ILE A 171 1.98 -2.77 2.77
N GLY A 172 2.82 -1.75 2.96
CA GLY A 172 2.69 -0.74 4.02
C GLY A 172 3.02 -1.26 5.42
N LEU A 173 3.69 -2.42 5.52
CA LEU A 173 4.17 -2.97 6.79
C LEU A 173 5.69 -2.86 6.89
N ASP A 174 6.19 -2.41 8.04
CA ASP A 174 7.60 -2.48 8.37
C ASP A 174 8.08 -3.94 8.51
N ALA A 175 9.37 -4.17 8.54
CA ALA A 175 9.97 -5.50 8.62
C ALA A 175 9.41 -6.30 9.81
N ARG A 176 9.38 -5.69 11.00
CA ARG A 176 8.88 -6.32 12.23
C ARG A 176 7.39 -6.70 12.14
N THR A 177 6.57 -5.80 11.63
CA THR A 177 5.12 -6.05 11.48
C THR A 177 4.85 -7.11 10.42
N ARG A 178 5.65 -7.15 9.37
CA ARG A 178 5.59 -8.19 8.33
C ARG A 178 5.91 -9.56 8.89
N ASP A 179 7.01 -9.70 9.63
CA ASP A 179 7.40 -10.96 10.25
C ASP A 179 6.34 -11.42 11.24
N LEU A 180 5.81 -10.50 12.04
CA LEU A 180 4.68 -10.79 12.93
C LEU A 180 3.46 -11.31 12.16
N LEU A 181 3.13 -10.72 11.01
CA LEU A 181 2.02 -11.19 10.18
C LEU A 181 2.27 -12.59 9.61
N LYS A 182 3.49 -12.88 9.15
CA LYS A 182 3.89 -14.24 8.71
C LYS A 182 3.72 -15.26 9.84
N GLU A 183 4.22 -14.94 11.04
CA GLU A 183 4.06 -15.82 12.21
C GLU A 183 2.59 -16.03 12.60
N LEU A 184 1.76 -14.97 12.53
CA LEU A 184 0.32 -15.08 12.83
C LEU A 184 -0.39 -15.99 11.84
N LEU A 185 -0.10 -15.87 10.55
CA LEU A 185 -0.65 -16.74 9.51
C LEU A 185 -0.18 -18.19 9.72
N GLN A 186 1.09 -18.40 10.03
CA GLN A 186 1.64 -19.74 10.33
C GLN A 186 0.99 -20.38 11.55
N LYS A 187 0.81 -19.61 12.65
CA LYS A 187 0.10 -20.07 13.85
C LYS A 187 -1.36 -20.41 13.56
N LEU A 188 -2.02 -19.62 12.72
CA LEU A 188 -3.39 -19.85 12.30
C LEU A 188 -3.52 -21.16 11.50
N ILE A 189 -2.66 -21.35 10.50
CA ILE A 189 -2.59 -22.57 9.68
C ILE A 189 -2.34 -23.80 10.54
N ALA A 190 -1.39 -23.73 11.47
CA ALA A 190 -1.06 -24.85 12.36
C ALA A 190 -2.20 -25.26 13.31
N LYS A 191 -3.08 -24.31 13.66
CA LYS A 191 -4.21 -24.53 14.61
C LYS A 191 -5.55 -24.81 13.92
N THR A 192 -5.62 -24.69 12.61
CA THR A 192 -6.87 -24.78 11.85
C THR A 192 -6.66 -25.57 10.56
N HIS A 193 -7.75 -25.85 9.85
CA HIS A 193 -7.71 -26.42 8.49
C HIS A 193 -7.78 -25.35 7.41
N LEU A 194 -7.44 -24.11 7.74
CA LEU A 194 -7.45 -22.99 6.81
C LEU A 194 -6.33 -23.16 5.78
N GLN A 195 -6.68 -23.03 4.51
CA GLN A 195 -5.73 -22.97 3.41
C GLN A 195 -5.54 -21.52 2.98
N VAL A 196 -4.34 -21.17 2.55
CA VAL A 196 -3.97 -19.80 2.22
C VAL A 196 -3.47 -19.71 0.79
N ILE A 197 -3.95 -18.71 0.05
CA ILE A 197 -3.43 -18.30 -1.24
C ILE A 197 -2.93 -16.85 -1.08
N LEU A 198 -1.63 -16.63 -1.30
CA LEU A 198 -1.03 -15.30 -1.31
C LEU A 198 -0.81 -14.85 -2.74
N MET A 199 -1.23 -13.64 -3.08
CA MET A 199 -0.83 -12.98 -4.31
C MET A 199 0.35 -12.08 -4.01
N LEU A 200 1.47 -12.32 -4.66
CA LEU A 200 2.72 -11.59 -4.42
C LEU A 200 3.30 -11.08 -5.74
N SER A 201 3.94 -9.93 -5.68
CA SER A 201 4.64 -9.36 -6.83
C SER A 201 6.12 -9.75 -6.86
N ARG A 202 6.61 -10.43 -5.80
CA ARG A 202 8.01 -10.78 -5.59
C ARG A 202 8.14 -12.15 -4.93
N GLU A 203 9.07 -12.97 -5.40
CA GLU A 203 9.33 -14.30 -4.83
C GLU A 203 10.03 -14.22 -3.46
N GLU A 204 10.82 -13.18 -3.19
CA GLU A 204 11.52 -13.00 -1.92
C GLU A 204 10.57 -12.76 -0.73
N GLU A 205 9.31 -12.42 -1.00
CA GLU A 205 8.29 -12.19 0.03
C GLU A 205 7.54 -13.47 0.42
N ILE A 206 7.76 -14.59 -0.27
CA ILE A 206 7.05 -15.85 -0.03
C ILE A 206 7.38 -16.38 1.37
N PRO A 207 6.37 -16.57 2.26
CA PRO A 207 6.60 -17.16 3.57
C PRO A 207 6.92 -18.65 3.50
N GLU A 208 7.59 -19.17 4.52
CA GLU A 208 8.01 -20.57 4.61
C GLU A 208 6.86 -21.58 4.64
N PHE A 209 5.67 -21.18 5.09
CA PHE A 209 4.51 -22.07 5.13
C PHE A 209 3.88 -22.30 3.75
N ILE A 210 4.29 -21.60 2.71
CA ILE A 210 3.81 -21.85 1.35
C ILE A 210 4.40 -23.16 0.82
N THR A 211 3.53 -23.99 0.27
CA THR A 211 3.91 -25.31 -0.23
C THR A 211 4.17 -25.34 -1.74
N HIS A 212 3.42 -24.51 -2.48
CA HIS A 212 3.51 -24.47 -3.95
C HIS A 212 3.38 -23.02 -4.46
N ILE A 213 3.94 -22.81 -5.64
CA ILE A 213 3.82 -21.56 -6.39
C ILE A 213 3.12 -21.78 -7.71
N VAL A 214 2.39 -20.75 -8.16
CA VAL A 214 1.81 -20.65 -9.51
C VAL A 214 2.24 -19.31 -10.08
N ARG A 215 2.97 -19.34 -11.20
CA ARG A 215 3.37 -18.12 -11.89
C ARG A 215 2.23 -17.62 -12.77
N VAL A 216 1.94 -16.32 -12.67
CA VAL A 216 0.87 -15.67 -13.44
C VAL A 216 1.46 -14.47 -14.17
N GLU A 217 1.74 -14.64 -15.46
CA GLU A 217 2.41 -13.65 -16.29
C GLU A 217 1.70 -13.47 -17.62
N GLY A 218 1.64 -12.23 -18.10
CA GLY A 218 1.07 -11.92 -19.42
C GLY A 218 -0.36 -12.41 -19.63
N LEU A 219 -1.16 -12.51 -18.55
CA LEU A 219 -2.50 -13.10 -18.53
C LEU A 219 -2.52 -14.62 -18.84
N VAL A 220 -1.46 -15.34 -18.44
CA VAL A 220 -1.40 -16.81 -18.50
C VAL A 220 -1.24 -17.33 -17.07
N CYS A 221 -2.00 -18.38 -16.74
CA CYS A 221 -1.85 -19.12 -15.50
C CYS A 221 -0.84 -20.26 -15.74
N GLY A 222 0.33 -20.18 -15.12
CA GLY A 222 1.35 -21.21 -15.19
C GLY A 222 0.99 -22.48 -14.42
N GLU A 223 1.79 -23.51 -14.59
CA GLU A 223 1.66 -24.76 -13.85
C GLU A 223 2.01 -24.55 -12.36
N LYS A 224 1.43 -25.41 -11.52
CA LYS A 224 1.72 -25.44 -10.09
C LYS A 224 3.04 -26.17 -9.84
N GLU A 225 3.98 -25.49 -9.19
CA GLU A 225 5.30 -26.02 -8.84
C GLU A 225 5.46 -26.13 -7.32
N ALA A 226 6.14 -27.17 -6.84
CA ALA A 226 6.49 -27.27 -5.42
C ALA A 226 7.46 -26.15 -5.04
N PHE A 227 7.18 -25.44 -3.94
CA PHE A 227 8.04 -24.39 -3.43
C PHE A 227 9.08 -24.96 -2.45
N ILE A 228 10.35 -24.88 -2.83
CA ILE A 228 11.48 -25.21 -1.96
C ILE A 228 12.12 -23.89 -1.54
N ASN A 229 12.00 -23.55 -0.28
CA ASN A 229 12.60 -22.32 0.26
C ASN A 229 14.12 -22.39 0.18
N LYS A 230 14.71 -21.53 -0.68
CA LYS A 230 16.16 -21.44 -0.87
C LYS A 230 16.88 -20.66 0.25
N SER A 231 16.15 -20.10 1.22
CA SER A 231 16.73 -19.25 2.28
C SER A 231 17.63 -20.00 3.27
N VAL A 232 17.58 -21.32 3.30
CA VAL A 232 18.47 -22.14 4.14
C VAL A 232 19.94 -22.15 3.63
N ILE A 233 20.18 -21.75 2.38
CA ILE A 233 21.53 -21.81 1.76
C ILE A 233 22.26 -20.46 1.85
N LEU A 234 21.60 -19.37 2.20
CA LEU A 234 22.14 -17.99 2.18
C LEU A 234 22.50 -17.41 3.56
N ASN A 235 22.33 -18.17 4.64
CA ASN A 235 22.65 -17.67 6.00
C ASN A 235 24.15 -17.72 6.37
N GLU A 236 25.02 -18.17 5.48
CA GLU A 236 26.48 -18.18 5.75
C GLU A 236 27.25 -16.95 5.22
N VAL A 237 26.61 -15.95 4.62
CA VAL A 237 27.30 -14.82 3.96
C VAL A 237 26.80 -13.45 4.43
N LYS A 238 26.16 -13.29 5.56
CA LYS A 238 25.66 -11.97 6.03
C LYS A 238 26.25 -11.47 7.34
N ASP A 239 27.50 -11.79 7.65
CA ASP A 239 28.26 -11.13 8.72
C ASP A 239 29.44 -10.33 8.17
N LEU A 240 29.19 -9.46 7.21
CA LEU A 240 30.17 -8.46 6.77
C LEU A 240 29.44 -7.24 6.22
N ASN A 241 28.93 -6.40 7.12
CA ASN A 241 28.77 -4.98 6.80
C ASN A 241 29.01 -4.12 8.03
N ALA A 242 30.25 -3.74 8.09
CA ALA A 242 30.76 -2.67 8.90
C ALA A 242 30.03 -1.36 8.63
N GLU A 243 29.76 -0.69 9.70
CA GLU A 243 29.81 0.74 9.96
C GLU A 243 30.24 1.60 8.76
N LEU A 244 29.27 2.21 8.09
CA LEU A 244 29.49 3.47 7.38
C LEU A 244 28.96 4.59 8.29
N GLY A 245 29.84 5.07 9.16
CA GLY A 245 29.67 6.30 9.86
C GLY A 245 29.65 7.45 8.85
N CYS A 246 28.47 8.00 8.61
CA CYS A 246 28.37 9.32 7.99
C CYS A 246 28.70 10.36 9.05
N ASN A 247 29.93 10.80 9.05
CA ASN A 247 30.35 12.02 9.71
C ASN A 247 29.57 13.19 9.10
N ALA A 248 28.70 13.79 9.88
CA ALA A 248 28.18 15.11 9.59
C ALA A 248 29.36 16.10 9.64
N GLN A 249 29.95 16.38 8.50
CA GLN A 249 30.80 17.56 8.35
C GLN A 249 29.90 18.77 8.23
N ASN A 250 29.91 19.58 9.26
CA ASN A 250 29.50 20.98 9.22
C ASN A 250 30.35 21.69 8.17
N ASP A 251 29.78 21.94 7.00
CA ASP A 251 30.40 22.86 6.08
C ASP A 251 29.36 23.78 5.45
N THR A 252 29.60 25.06 5.69
CA THR A 252 29.09 26.25 5.01
C THR A 252 27.58 26.42 4.95
N LYS A 253 27.08 27.42 5.67
CA LYS A 253 25.76 28.02 5.50
C LYS A 253 25.49 28.19 3.99
N SER A 254 24.69 27.29 3.42
CA SER A 254 24.23 27.41 2.06
C SER A 254 23.24 28.59 2.02
N GLU A 255 23.49 29.57 1.15
CA GLU A 255 22.56 30.65 0.82
C GLU A 255 21.31 30.18 0.07
N LEU A 256 21.06 28.86 0.05
CA LEU A 256 19.92 28.26 -0.65
C LEU A 256 18.62 28.53 0.10
N PRO A 257 17.51 28.80 -0.61
CA PRO A 257 16.21 29.06 0.01
C PRO A 257 15.73 27.90 0.88
N GLU A 258 15.18 28.21 2.04
CA GLU A 258 14.51 27.22 2.89
C GLU A 258 13.19 26.78 2.27
N VAL A 259 13.04 25.48 2.06
CA VAL A 259 11.79 24.84 1.58
C VAL A 259 10.91 24.45 2.76
N ILE A 260 11.52 23.93 3.82
CA ILE A 260 10.84 23.55 5.05
C ILE A 260 11.66 24.07 6.24
N ARG A 261 11.00 24.69 7.20
CA ARG A 261 11.56 24.99 8.51
C ARG A 261 10.55 24.64 9.60
N LEU A 262 10.97 23.74 10.48
CA LEU A 262 10.28 23.36 11.70
C LEU A 262 11.11 23.82 12.89
N ASN A 263 10.51 24.52 13.83
CA ASN A 263 11.17 25.01 15.03
C ASN A 263 10.42 24.51 16.26
N LYS A 264 11.04 23.60 17.02
CA LYS A 264 10.50 22.95 18.23
C LYS A 264 9.07 22.45 18.07
N VAL A 265 8.79 21.82 16.93
CA VAL A 265 7.44 21.34 16.61
C VAL A 265 7.09 20.14 17.50
N SER A 266 5.98 20.28 18.22
CA SER A 266 5.43 19.21 19.07
C SER A 266 3.97 18.95 18.69
N ILE A 267 3.63 17.68 18.46
CA ILE A 267 2.29 17.24 18.07
C ILE A 267 1.76 16.22 19.06
N ARG A 268 0.53 16.43 19.53
CA ARG A 268 -0.13 15.56 20.50
C ARG A 268 -1.54 15.20 20.03
N TYR A 269 -1.93 13.95 20.30
CA TYR A 269 -3.29 13.46 20.14
C TYR A 269 -3.75 12.84 21.45
N GLY A 270 -4.67 13.51 22.14
CA GLY A 270 -5.03 13.16 23.52
C GLY A 270 -3.81 13.17 24.43
N GLU A 271 -3.60 12.08 25.16
CA GLU A 271 -2.45 11.91 26.06
C GLU A 271 -1.14 11.54 25.33
N ARG A 272 -1.21 11.17 24.06
CA ARG A 272 -0.05 10.67 23.32
C ARG A 272 0.68 11.79 22.59
N THR A 273 1.97 11.98 22.90
CA THR A 273 2.88 12.84 22.13
C THR A 273 3.45 12.05 20.96
N ILE A 274 3.26 12.53 19.74
CA ILE A 274 3.75 11.90 18.50
C ILE A 274 5.07 12.51 18.08
N LEU A 275 5.14 13.84 18.02
CA LEU A 275 6.37 14.57 17.76
C LEU A 275 6.66 15.45 18.98
N LYS A 276 7.93 15.53 19.37
CA LYS A 276 8.35 16.32 20.53
C LYS A 276 9.57 17.15 20.15
N ASP A 277 9.43 18.47 20.29
CA ASP A 277 10.48 19.49 20.12
C ASP A 277 11.34 19.26 18.87
N LEU A 278 10.69 18.96 17.74
CA LEU A 278 11.38 18.65 16.48
C LEU A 278 11.85 19.94 15.81
N ASP A 279 13.17 20.04 15.63
CA ASP A 279 13.83 21.05 14.80
C ASP A 279 14.27 20.41 13.49
N TRP A 280 13.86 20.97 12.34
CA TRP A 280 14.28 20.46 11.03
C TRP A 280 14.22 21.56 9.97
N VAL A 281 15.30 21.67 9.21
CA VAL A 281 15.38 22.61 8.08
C VAL A 281 15.74 21.80 6.83
N VAL A 282 15.04 22.08 5.74
CA VAL A 282 15.29 21.53 4.41
C VAL A 282 15.49 22.67 3.44
N HIS A 283 16.63 22.69 2.74
CA HIS A 283 16.93 23.68 1.73
C HIS A 283 16.58 23.17 0.33
N GLN A 284 16.41 24.11 -0.57
CA GLN A 284 16.14 23.81 -1.98
C GLN A 284 17.26 22.94 -2.57
N GLY A 285 16.87 21.86 -3.25
CA GLY A 285 17.81 20.93 -3.88
C GLY A 285 18.27 19.79 -2.98
N GLU A 286 17.96 19.77 -1.68
CA GLU A 286 18.29 18.64 -0.80
C GLU A 286 17.38 17.45 -1.04
N LYS A 287 17.90 16.22 -0.82
CA LYS A 287 17.20 14.95 -0.93
C LYS A 287 17.30 14.20 0.38
N TRP A 288 16.19 14.06 1.05
CA TRP A 288 16.11 13.51 2.40
C TRP A 288 15.50 12.11 2.43
N ALA A 289 16.18 11.20 3.11
CA ALA A 289 15.59 9.94 3.57
C ALA A 289 14.93 10.17 4.94
N LEU A 290 13.64 9.91 5.05
CA LEU A 290 12.92 9.95 6.32
C LEU A 290 12.71 8.51 6.80
N THR A 291 13.35 8.14 7.91
CA THR A 291 13.37 6.78 8.47
C THR A 291 12.81 6.75 9.89
N GLY A 292 12.55 5.58 10.40
CA GLY A 292 12.06 5.35 11.77
C GLY A 292 10.98 4.26 11.83
N ASP A 293 10.72 3.74 13.03
CA ASP A 293 9.76 2.67 13.28
C ASP A 293 8.31 3.07 12.94
N ASN A 294 7.43 2.06 12.81
CA ASN A 294 6.00 2.34 12.70
C ASN A 294 5.49 3.03 13.98
N GLY A 295 4.75 4.12 13.77
CA GLY A 295 4.24 4.96 14.85
C GLY A 295 5.26 5.96 15.43
N SER A 296 6.42 6.16 14.77
CA SER A 296 7.40 7.21 15.14
C SER A 296 6.97 8.62 14.70
N GLY A 297 5.85 8.75 13.98
CA GLY A 297 5.33 10.06 13.57
C GLY A 297 5.66 10.47 12.13
N LYS A 298 6.23 9.61 11.28
CA LYS A 298 6.57 9.92 9.87
C LYS A 298 5.37 10.49 9.10
N SER A 299 4.24 9.78 9.09
CA SER A 299 3.02 10.26 8.38
C SER A 299 2.46 11.54 8.99
N THR A 300 2.59 11.74 10.32
CA THR A 300 2.21 12.98 10.98
C THR A 300 3.10 14.13 10.52
N LEU A 301 4.42 13.93 10.46
CA LEU A 301 5.36 14.92 9.95
C LEU A 301 5.05 15.28 8.49
N LEU A 302 4.83 14.29 7.63
CA LEU A 302 4.47 14.53 6.23
C LEU A 302 3.15 15.30 6.10
N SER A 303 2.15 15.01 6.93
CA SER A 303 0.86 15.72 6.92
C SER A 303 0.99 17.20 7.30
N LEU A 304 1.94 17.56 8.18
CA LEU A 304 2.24 18.96 8.51
C LEU A 304 2.82 19.70 7.29
N ILE A 305 3.75 19.05 6.57
CA ILE A 305 4.41 19.61 5.38
C ILE A 305 3.42 19.74 4.23
N CYS A 306 2.56 18.73 4.02
CA CYS A 306 1.51 18.77 2.99
C CYS A 306 0.36 19.73 3.31
N ALA A 307 0.44 20.42 4.45
CA ALA A 307 -0.61 21.34 4.94
C ALA A 307 -1.98 20.68 5.16
N ASP A 308 -2.01 19.36 5.37
CA ASP A 308 -3.24 18.59 5.63
C ASP A 308 -3.57 18.52 7.13
N ASN A 309 -2.59 18.74 8.00
CA ASN A 309 -2.77 18.67 9.44
C ASN A 309 -3.10 20.04 10.04
N PRO A 310 -4.28 20.22 10.66
CA PRO A 310 -4.68 21.50 11.24
C PRO A 310 -3.79 21.97 12.40
N GLN A 311 -3.09 21.05 13.11
CA GLN A 311 -2.15 21.45 14.16
C GLN A 311 -0.94 22.22 13.60
N SER A 312 -0.72 22.21 12.28
CA SER A 312 0.32 23.01 11.64
C SER A 312 0.20 24.52 11.92
N TYR A 313 -1.04 25.03 12.15
CA TYR A 313 -1.29 26.44 12.48
C TYR A 313 -0.87 26.81 13.90
N ALA A 314 -0.80 25.86 14.82
CA ALA A 314 -0.38 26.06 16.19
C ALA A 314 1.14 25.90 16.40
N CYS A 315 1.85 25.48 15.36
CA CYS A 315 3.29 25.19 15.39
C CYS A 315 4.09 26.29 14.66
N ASP A 316 5.37 26.42 15.00
CA ASP A 316 6.28 27.29 14.26
C ASP A 316 6.84 26.54 13.04
N ILE A 317 6.08 26.60 11.96
CA ILE A 317 6.35 25.95 10.69
C ILE A 317 6.39 27.01 9.58
N ALA A 318 7.43 26.99 8.76
CA ALA A 318 7.49 27.74 7.52
C ALA A 318 7.68 26.80 6.34
N LEU A 319 6.91 27.02 5.27
CA LEU A 319 6.97 26.26 4.03
C LEU A 319 7.21 27.22 2.87
N PHE A 320 8.22 26.95 2.04
CA PHE A 320 8.63 27.80 0.93
C PHE A 320 8.85 29.27 1.36
N GLY A 321 9.50 29.47 2.52
CA GLY A 321 9.78 30.76 3.10
C GLY A 321 8.59 31.49 3.73
N ARG A 322 7.39 30.90 3.75
CA ARG A 322 6.18 31.50 4.37
C ARG A 322 5.81 30.76 5.65
N LYS A 323 5.62 31.50 6.74
CA LYS A 323 5.15 30.93 8.01
C LYS A 323 3.67 30.53 7.91
N ARG A 324 3.32 29.38 8.48
CA ARG A 324 1.94 28.90 8.55
C ARG A 324 1.08 29.82 9.39
N GLY A 325 -0.16 30.09 8.91
CA GLY A 325 -1.12 30.96 9.61
C GLY A 325 -0.96 32.45 9.35
N THR A 326 -0.16 32.86 8.34
CA THR A 326 0.02 34.25 7.98
C THR A 326 -0.85 34.75 6.79
N GLY A 327 -1.88 33.95 6.45
CA GLY A 327 -2.84 34.29 5.37
C GLY A 327 -2.56 33.53 4.04
N GLU A 328 -1.61 32.59 4.03
CA GLU A 328 -1.34 31.73 2.87
C GLU A 328 -2.49 30.73 2.63
N SER A 329 -2.80 30.49 1.37
CA SER A 329 -3.73 29.45 0.98
C SER A 329 -3.05 28.08 1.01
N ILE A 330 -3.78 27.06 1.47
CA ILE A 330 -3.35 25.65 1.38
C ILE A 330 -3.00 25.28 -0.07
N TRP A 331 -3.77 25.80 -1.02
CA TRP A 331 -3.56 25.53 -2.45
C TRP A 331 -2.27 26.14 -3.00
N GLU A 332 -1.86 27.32 -2.47
CA GLU A 332 -0.56 27.92 -2.82
C GLU A 332 0.59 27.04 -2.41
N ILE A 333 0.52 26.42 -1.22
CA ILE A 333 1.53 25.47 -0.75
C ILE A 333 1.50 24.19 -1.59
N LYS A 334 0.32 23.62 -1.80
CA LYS A 334 0.15 22.36 -2.52
C LYS A 334 0.61 22.44 -3.97
N LYS A 335 0.56 23.59 -4.60
CA LYS A 335 1.13 23.79 -5.94
C LYS A 335 2.59 23.34 -6.06
N HIS A 336 3.38 23.55 -5.02
CA HIS A 336 4.80 23.25 -4.99
C HIS A 336 5.10 21.80 -4.58
N ILE A 337 4.09 21.03 -4.10
CA ILE A 337 4.30 19.71 -3.52
C ILE A 337 3.69 18.61 -4.38
N GLY A 338 4.49 17.67 -4.84
CA GLY A 338 4.03 16.37 -5.36
C GLY A 338 4.00 15.35 -4.23
N TYR A 339 2.86 14.69 -4.01
CA TYR A 339 2.71 13.76 -2.90
C TYR A 339 2.10 12.42 -3.32
N VAL A 340 2.68 11.33 -2.83
CA VAL A 340 2.11 9.99 -2.93
C VAL A 340 2.37 9.21 -1.65
N SER A 341 1.35 8.47 -1.17
CA SER A 341 1.45 7.59 0.00
C SER A 341 0.62 6.31 -0.17
N PRO A 342 0.85 5.28 0.63
CA PRO A 342 -0.01 4.10 0.66
C PRO A 342 -1.44 4.40 1.08
N GLU A 343 -1.62 5.34 2.03
CA GLU A 343 -2.94 5.78 2.49
C GLU A 343 -3.72 6.46 1.37
N MET A 344 -3.07 7.37 0.63
CA MET A 344 -3.67 8.02 -0.52
C MET A 344 -4.09 6.97 -1.58
N HIS A 345 -3.27 5.97 -1.83
CA HIS A 345 -3.60 4.90 -2.78
C HIS A 345 -4.87 4.14 -2.34
N ARG A 346 -4.98 3.79 -1.07
CA ARG A 346 -6.18 3.12 -0.52
C ARG A 346 -7.43 3.98 -0.63
N ALA A 347 -7.30 5.27 -0.30
CA ALA A 347 -8.41 6.22 -0.29
C ALA A 347 -8.85 6.70 -1.68
N TYR A 348 -8.09 6.40 -2.74
CA TYR A 348 -8.40 6.88 -4.08
C TYR A 348 -9.42 5.96 -4.79
N LEU A 349 -10.72 6.19 -4.54
CA LEU A 349 -11.83 5.34 -5.00
C LEU A 349 -12.59 5.94 -6.20
N LYS A 350 -11.95 6.81 -7.00
CA LYS A 350 -12.60 7.45 -8.13
C LYS A 350 -12.59 6.53 -9.36
N ASN A 351 -13.78 6.27 -9.89
CA ASN A 351 -13.96 5.51 -11.14
C ASN A 351 -13.80 6.42 -12.36
N LEU A 352 -12.57 6.84 -12.62
CA LEU A 352 -12.20 7.73 -13.72
C LEU A 352 -11.15 7.05 -14.61
N PRO A 353 -11.01 7.45 -15.88
CA PRO A 353 -9.88 7.08 -16.73
C PRO A 353 -8.54 7.41 -16.05
N SER A 354 -7.53 6.60 -16.26
CA SER A 354 -6.22 6.78 -15.64
C SER A 354 -5.57 8.12 -15.96
N ILE A 355 -5.76 8.64 -17.18
CA ILE A 355 -5.27 9.95 -17.56
C ILE A 355 -5.92 11.09 -16.75
N ASP A 356 -7.20 10.95 -16.41
CA ASP A 356 -7.93 11.94 -15.61
C ASP A 356 -7.45 11.93 -14.15
N ILE A 357 -7.03 10.74 -13.66
CA ILE A 357 -6.38 10.64 -12.35
C ILE A 357 -5.05 11.39 -12.36
N VAL A 358 -4.22 11.21 -13.40
CA VAL A 358 -2.96 11.95 -13.53
C VAL A 358 -3.22 13.45 -13.63
N ALA A 359 -4.18 13.88 -14.47
CA ALA A 359 -4.55 15.28 -14.63
C ALA A 359 -5.05 15.95 -13.32
N SER A 360 -5.69 15.18 -12.44
CA SER A 360 -6.10 15.68 -11.12
C SER A 360 -4.92 16.18 -10.26
N GLY A 361 -3.71 15.70 -10.56
CA GLY A 361 -2.47 16.13 -9.91
C GLY A 361 -2.09 17.59 -10.19
N LEU A 362 -2.51 18.15 -11.32
CA LEU A 362 -2.31 19.55 -11.68
C LEU A 362 -3.06 20.51 -10.73
N HIS A 363 -4.13 20.01 -10.11
CA HIS A 363 -5.01 20.79 -9.23
C HIS A 363 -5.02 20.27 -7.79
N ASP A 364 -4.21 19.27 -7.46
CA ASP A 364 -4.15 18.61 -6.13
C ASP A 364 -5.48 18.07 -5.61
N SER A 365 -6.42 17.79 -6.50
CA SER A 365 -7.75 17.29 -6.15
C SER A 365 -7.81 15.77 -6.14
N VAL A 366 -8.67 15.20 -5.29
CA VAL A 366 -9.03 13.78 -5.32
C VAL A 366 -10.17 13.57 -6.32
N GLY A 367 -9.84 13.29 -7.56
CA GLY A 367 -10.76 13.29 -8.70
C GLY A 367 -10.60 14.54 -9.56
N LEU A 368 -11.17 14.50 -10.75
CA LEU A 368 -11.06 15.58 -11.73
C LEU A 368 -12.32 16.46 -11.67
N TYR A 369 -12.17 17.70 -11.24
CA TYR A 369 -13.27 18.69 -11.13
C TYR A 369 -13.14 19.84 -12.14
N VAL A 370 -11.96 19.97 -12.75
CA VAL A 370 -11.66 20.96 -13.79
C VAL A 370 -11.33 20.22 -15.08
N ARG A 371 -11.96 20.60 -16.19
CA ARG A 371 -11.72 19.97 -17.49
C ARG A 371 -10.29 20.28 -17.94
N PRO A 372 -9.44 19.26 -18.20
CA PRO A 372 -8.06 19.48 -18.62
C PRO A 372 -8.02 20.17 -19.98
N ARG A 373 -7.14 21.12 -20.15
CA ARG A 373 -6.82 21.74 -21.43
C ARG A 373 -6.06 20.73 -22.32
N PRO A 374 -6.02 20.93 -23.64
CA PRO A 374 -5.22 20.08 -24.52
C PRO A 374 -3.76 19.94 -24.10
N GLU A 375 -3.12 21.05 -23.69
CA GLU A 375 -1.75 21.12 -23.20
C GLU A 375 -1.54 20.25 -21.93
N ASP A 376 -2.52 20.29 -21.02
CA ASP A 376 -2.50 19.50 -19.78
C ASP A 376 -2.53 17.99 -20.10
N LYS A 377 -3.26 17.59 -21.14
CA LYS A 377 -3.32 16.19 -21.58
C LYS A 377 -2.00 15.68 -22.14
N GLU A 378 -1.31 16.49 -22.93
CA GLU A 378 0.01 16.15 -23.47
C GLU A 378 1.04 15.94 -22.35
N VAL A 379 0.99 16.78 -21.30
CA VAL A 379 1.85 16.62 -20.14
C VAL A 379 1.52 15.33 -19.38
N CYS A 380 0.23 15.02 -19.21
CA CYS A 380 -0.22 13.80 -18.57
C CYS A 380 0.24 12.56 -19.35
N GLU A 381 0.06 12.54 -20.69
CA GLU A 381 0.49 11.44 -21.55
C GLU A 381 2.00 11.21 -21.46
N ARG A 382 2.82 12.27 -21.51
CA ARG A 382 4.28 12.17 -21.34
C ARG A 382 4.65 11.49 -20.02
N TRP A 383 4.03 11.90 -18.90
CA TRP A 383 4.34 11.27 -17.62
C TRP A 383 3.85 9.82 -17.55
N MET A 384 2.69 9.52 -18.15
CA MET A 384 2.22 8.13 -18.25
C MET A 384 3.17 7.27 -19.08
N ASP A 385 3.70 7.78 -20.19
CA ASP A 385 4.69 7.08 -21.02
C ASP A 385 6.02 6.89 -20.28
N THR A 386 6.47 7.91 -19.54
CA THR A 386 7.67 7.84 -18.69
C THR A 386 7.55 6.70 -17.69
N PHE A 387 6.41 6.56 -17.03
CA PHE A 387 6.15 5.45 -16.10
C PHE A 387 5.80 4.13 -16.81
N GLY A 388 5.66 4.11 -18.14
CA GLY A 388 5.33 2.91 -18.93
C GLY A 388 3.90 2.46 -18.86
N ILE A 389 2.99 3.38 -18.55
CA ILE A 389 1.55 3.13 -18.40
C ILE A 389 0.69 3.86 -19.45
N GLY A 390 1.29 4.38 -20.54
CA GLY A 390 0.56 5.10 -21.61
C GLY A 390 -0.57 4.29 -22.22
N ALA A 391 -0.40 2.98 -22.37
CA ALA A 391 -1.46 2.09 -22.86
C ALA A 391 -2.68 1.97 -21.92
N LEU A 392 -2.56 2.44 -20.67
CA LEU A 392 -3.63 2.37 -19.67
C LEU A 392 -4.44 3.67 -19.57
N LYS A 393 -4.16 4.68 -20.40
CA LYS A 393 -4.71 6.03 -20.25
C LYS A 393 -6.24 6.09 -20.20
N ASP A 394 -6.90 5.30 -21.04
CA ASP A 394 -8.37 5.26 -21.16
C ASP A 394 -9.02 4.21 -20.23
N ARG A 395 -8.22 3.38 -19.55
CA ARG A 395 -8.76 2.37 -18.63
C ARG A 395 -9.16 3.01 -17.32
N SER A 396 -10.29 2.54 -16.77
CA SER A 396 -10.73 2.96 -15.43
C SER A 396 -9.69 2.59 -14.39
N PHE A 397 -9.33 3.55 -13.54
CA PHE A 397 -8.38 3.38 -12.44
C PHE A 397 -8.74 2.21 -11.52
N LEU A 398 -10.03 2.02 -11.23
CA LEU A 398 -10.50 0.94 -10.34
C LEU A 398 -10.36 -0.47 -10.96
N GLN A 399 -10.19 -0.56 -12.28
CA GLN A 399 -9.98 -1.82 -13.00
C GLN A 399 -8.50 -2.20 -13.14
N LEU A 400 -7.59 -1.31 -12.76
CA LEU A 400 -6.16 -1.56 -12.78
C LEU A 400 -5.74 -2.45 -11.61
N SER A 401 -4.64 -3.20 -11.81
CA SER A 401 -3.97 -3.88 -10.69
C SER A 401 -3.41 -2.87 -9.68
N SER A 402 -3.16 -3.29 -8.46
CA SER A 402 -2.63 -2.42 -7.39
C SER A 402 -1.31 -1.75 -7.78
N GLY A 403 -0.43 -2.46 -8.51
CA GLY A 403 0.82 -1.91 -9.00
C GLY A 403 0.64 -0.88 -10.11
N GLU A 404 -0.24 -1.15 -11.10
CA GLU A 404 -0.58 -0.17 -12.16
C GLU A 404 -1.19 1.09 -11.56
N GLN A 405 -2.06 0.97 -10.57
CA GLN A 405 -2.61 2.11 -9.84
C GLN A 405 -1.54 2.93 -9.12
N ARG A 406 -0.57 2.23 -8.52
CA ARG A 406 0.57 2.90 -7.87
C ARG A 406 1.35 3.73 -8.88
N LEU A 407 1.61 3.20 -10.09
CA LEU A 407 2.28 3.93 -11.16
C LEU A 407 1.46 5.15 -11.63
N VAL A 408 0.14 5.03 -11.74
CA VAL A 408 -0.74 6.17 -12.07
C VAL A 408 -0.67 7.26 -10.99
N LEU A 409 -0.67 6.89 -9.70
CA LEU A 409 -0.56 7.86 -8.61
C LEU A 409 0.83 8.48 -8.50
N LEU A 410 1.88 7.75 -8.88
CA LEU A 410 3.22 8.32 -9.04
C LEU A 410 3.22 9.35 -10.18
N ALA A 411 2.74 9.00 -11.38
CA ALA A 411 2.63 9.95 -12.48
C ALA A 411 1.84 11.20 -12.07
N ARG A 412 0.76 11.04 -11.30
CA ARG A 412 -0.03 12.14 -10.73
C ARG A 412 0.80 13.05 -9.82
N ALA A 413 1.72 12.51 -9.01
CA ALA A 413 2.58 13.32 -8.14
C ALA A 413 3.61 14.14 -8.91
N PHE A 414 4.06 13.61 -10.07
CA PHE A 414 5.07 14.26 -10.90
C PHE A 414 4.50 15.25 -11.93
N VAL A 415 3.23 15.13 -12.31
CA VAL A 415 2.63 15.81 -13.49
C VAL A 415 2.80 17.31 -13.48
N LYS A 416 2.78 17.96 -12.32
CA LYS A 416 2.93 19.42 -12.15
C LYS A 416 4.37 19.89 -11.98
N GLU A 417 5.36 18.99 -12.13
CA GLU A 417 6.80 19.28 -11.95
C GLU A 417 7.12 19.96 -10.60
N PRO A 418 6.71 19.36 -9.45
CA PRO A 418 6.72 20.03 -8.16
C PRO A 418 8.14 20.45 -7.73
N ASP A 419 8.26 21.48 -6.88
CA ASP A 419 9.54 21.90 -6.30
C ASP A 419 9.97 20.97 -5.16
N LEU A 420 8.99 20.42 -4.42
CA LEU A 420 9.17 19.44 -3.37
C LEU A 420 8.39 18.16 -3.71
N LEU A 421 9.10 17.05 -3.86
CA LEU A 421 8.52 15.73 -4.09
C LEU A 421 8.53 14.93 -2.78
N ILE A 422 7.37 14.54 -2.29
CA ILE A 422 7.21 13.73 -1.09
C ILE A 422 6.71 12.34 -1.48
N LEU A 423 7.54 11.34 -1.27
CA LEU A 423 7.30 9.96 -1.65
C LEU A 423 7.27 9.07 -0.42
N ASP A 424 6.07 8.67 0.01
CA ASP A 424 5.89 7.75 1.11
C ASP A 424 5.73 6.33 0.56
N GLU A 425 6.77 5.51 0.76
CA GLU A 425 6.88 4.13 0.27
C GLU A 425 6.56 3.97 -1.23
N PRO A 426 7.18 4.75 -2.14
CA PRO A 426 6.78 4.81 -3.54
C PRO A 426 6.90 3.48 -4.28
N LEU A 427 7.83 2.62 -3.89
CA LEU A 427 8.14 1.36 -4.57
C LEU A 427 7.34 0.16 -4.04
N HIS A 428 6.53 0.37 -3.00
CA HIS A 428 5.74 -0.69 -2.40
C HIS A 428 4.66 -1.23 -3.35
N GLY A 429 4.55 -2.57 -3.44
CA GLY A 429 3.58 -3.24 -4.30
C GLY A 429 3.94 -3.25 -5.78
N LEU A 430 5.11 -2.74 -6.16
CA LEU A 430 5.66 -2.85 -7.49
C LEU A 430 6.49 -4.14 -7.64
N ASP A 431 6.41 -4.74 -8.81
CA ASP A 431 7.30 -5.82 -9.22
C ASP A 431 8.75 -5.31 -9.41
N THR A 432 9.69 -6.22 -9.54
CA THR A 432 11.13 -5.91 -9.63
C THR A 432 11.44 -4.97 -10.81
N HIS A 433 10.83 -5.18 -11.98
CA HIS A 433 11.06 -4.35 -13.15
C HIS A 433 10.56 -2.91 -12.94
N ASN A 434 9.31 -2.76 -12.48
CA ASN A 434 8.72 -1.45 -12.22
C ASN A 434 9.43 -0.72 -11.07
N ARG A 435 9.92 -1.43 -10.04
CA ARG A 435 10.72 -0.82 -8.96
C ARG A 435 12.00 -0.18 -9.47
N MET A 436 12.77 -0.92 -10.28
CA MET A 436 14.01 -0.39 -10.88
C MET A 436 13.72 0.84 -11.75
N LYS A 437 12.69 0.74 -12.60
CA LYS A 437 12.28 1.85 -13.47
C LYS A 437 11.86 3.09 -12.67
N VAL A 438 11.00 2.93 -11.66
CA VAL A 438 10.55 4.05 -10.81
C VAL A 438 11.71 4.66 -10.02
N LYS A 439 12.62 3.84 -9.47
CA LYS A 439 13.83 4.32 -8.77
C LYS A 439 14.70 5.18 -9.70
N GLN A 440 14.87 4.76 -10.95
CA GLN A 440 15.59 5.54 -11.95
C GLN A 440 14.87 6.86 -12.25
N ILE A 441 13.56 6.85 -12.51
CA ILE A 441 12.76 8.06 -12.78
C ILE A 441 12.87 9.06 -11.62
N ILE A 442 12.79 8.58 -10.38
CA ILE A 442 12.95 9.43 -9.17
C ILE A 442 14.36 10.05 -9.17
N GLY A 443 15.40 9.26 -9.41
CA GLY A 443 16.78 9.74 -9.48
C GLY A 443 16.97 10.81 -10.54
N ASP A 444 16.52 10.54 -11.76
CA ASP A 444 16.62 11.47 -12.91
C ASP A 444 15.89 12.79 -12.65
N TYR A 445 14.71 12.70 -12.02
CA TYR A 445 13.94 13.89 -11.63
C TYR A 445 14.67 14.72 -10.57
N CYS A 446 15.16 14.06 -9.53
CA CYS A 446 15.84 14.72 -8.41
C CYS A 446 17.21 15.29 -8.75
N ASN A 447 17.83 14.81 -9.83
CA ASN A 447 19.09 15.38 -10.34
C ASN A 447 18.88 16.71 -11.10
N ARG A 448 17.64 17.11 -11.37
CA ARG A 448 17.36 18.42 -11.98
C ARG A 448 17.61 19.54 -10.97
N PRO A 449 18.11 20.71 -11.42
CA PRO A 449 18.38 21.83 -10.53
C PRO A 449 17.16 22.28 -9.72
N GLY A 450 17.34 22.57 -8.45
CA GLY A 450 16.32 23.11 -7.55
C GLY A 450 15.25 22.13 -7.09
N LYS A 451 15.22 20.88 -7.56
CA LYS A 451 14.25 19.88 -7.10
C LYS A 451 14.63 19.32 -5.73
N THR A 452 13.71 19.39 -4.78
CA THR A 452 13.84 18.89 -3.41
C THR A 452 13.03 17.61 -3.25
N MET A 453 13.51 16.66 -2.45
CA MET A 453 12.79 15.40 -2.24
C MET A 453 12.84 14.96 -0.78
N ILE A 454 11.72 14.40 -0.31
CA ILE A 454 11.64 13.61 0.91
C ILE A 454 11.09 12.23 0.54
N MET A 455 11.86 11.19 0.82
CA MET A 455 11.45 9.82 0.57
C MET A 455 11.41 9.02 1.87
N VAL A 456 10.30 8.33 2.11
CA VAL A 456 10.14 7.36 3.19
C VAL A 456 10.25 5.97 2.61
N SER A 457 11.09 5.14 3.17
CA SER A 457 11.12 3.71 2.93
C SER A 457 11.64 2.95 4.15
N HIS A 458 11.20 1.70 4.29
CA HIS A 458 11.69 0.76 5.28
C HIS A 458 12.92 -0.03 4.81
N TYR A 459 13.31 0.12 3.54
CA TYR A 459 14.41 -0.60 2.91
C TYR A 459 15.50 0.37 2.45
N GLN A 460 16.72 0.14 2.89
CA GLN A 460 17.85 0.98 2.47
C GLN A 460 18.11 0.89 0.97
N GLU A 461 17.95 -0.30 0.38
CA GLU A 461 18.15 -0.51 -1.05
C GLU A 461 17.13 0.21 -1.95
N GLU A 462 16.02 0.69 -1.40
CA GLU A 462 15.01 1.44 -2.15
C GLU A 462 15.40 2.90 -2.37
N PHE A 463 16.24 3.45 -1.52
CA PHE A 463 16.65 4.83 -1.69
C PHE A 463 17.50 4.99 -2.96
N PRO A 464 17.21 6.03 -3.79
CA PRO A 464 18.07 6.37 -4.91
C PRO A 464 19.39 6.94 -4.42
N GLU A 465 20.42 6.84 -5.26
CA GLU A 465 21.78 7.33 -4.94
C GLU A 465 21.86 8.85 -4.69
N CYS A 466 20.86 9.60 -5.17
CA CYS A 466 20.76 11.04 -4.98
C CYS A 466 20.45 11.49 -3.56
N ILE A 467 20.11 10.59 -2.62
CA ILE A 467 19.86 10.95 -1.22
C ILE A 467 21.11 11.58 -0.61
N THR A 468 20.97 12.78 -0.05
CA THR A 468 22.05 13.57 0.55
C THR A 468 21.97 13.63 2.07
N HIS A 469 20.76 13.49 2.63
CA HIS A 469 20.50 13.67 4.05
C HIS A 469 19.57 12.59 4.59
N THR A 470 19.63 12.36 5.90
CA THR A 470 18.71 11.41 6.57
C THR A 470 18.17 12.02 7.84
N LEU A 471 16.84 11.95 8.02
CA LEU A 471 16.16 12.23 9.28
C LEU A 471 15.61 10.94 9.85
N HIS A 472 16.07 10.58 11.06
CA HIS A 472 15.57 9.39 11.77
C HIS A 472 14.64 9.80 12.90
N LEU A 473 13.35 9.44 12.80
CA LEU A 473 12.37 9.70 13.85
C LEU A 473 12.32 8.54 14.85
N LYS A 474 12.54 8.85 16.11
CA LYS A 474 12.38 7.89 17.22
C LYS A 474 10.96 7.92 17.73
N ARG A 475 10.49 6.79 18.23
CA ARG A 475 9.19 6.70 18.89
C ARG A 475 9.30 7.33 20.27
N ASN A 476 8.40 8.29 20.59
CA ASN A 476 8.26 8.88 21.93
C ASN A 476 7.42 8.00 22.85
#